data_a1a2dacba2eb865f4a0beddcfc2c0727
#
_entry.id   a1a2dacba2eb865f4a0beddcfc2c0727
#
_cell.length_a   1.000
_cell.length_b   1.000
_cell.length_c   1.000
_cell.angle_alpha   90.00
_cell.angle_beta   90.00
_cell.angle_gamma   90.00
#
_symmetry.space_group_name_H-M   'P 1'
#
loop_
_entity.id
_entity.type
_entity.pdbx_description
1 polymer ?
#
loop_
_entity_poly.entity_id
_entity_poly.type
_entity_poly.pdbx_seq_one_letter_code
_entity_poly.pdbx_strand_id
1 'polypeptide(L)' 'MPVIQKFLLILVLMHTDGSFTFEKRLVDGGCPPPELILMLMESRREKGEFIDWDGNCFPVVFKKASTI' A
#
# COMPACT_ATOMS: atom_id res chain seq x y z
N MET A 1 -24.32 -7.08 12.41
CA MET A 1 -23.51 -5.91 12.03
C MET A 1 -22.55 -6.28 10.95
N PRO A 2 -22.61 -5.63 9.82
CA PRO A 2 -21.64 -5.91 8.78
C PRO A 2 -20.26 -5.45 9.21
N VAL A 3 -19.30 -6.33 9.04
CA VAL A 3 -17.90 -5.99 9.27
C VAL A 3 -17.35 -5.47 7.95
N ILE A 4 -16.91 -4.23 7.95
CA ILE A 4 -16.27 -3.67 6.77
C ILE A 4 -14.83 -4.12 6.78
N GLN A 5 -14.49 -4.96 5.82
CA GLN A 5 -13.13 -5.43 5.67
C GLN A 5 -12.45 -4.67 4.53
N LYS A 6 -11.38 -4.00 4.86
CA LYS A 6 -10.56 -3.30 3.89
C LYS A 6 -9.14 -3.82 3.97
N PHE A 7 -8.37 -3.54 2.96
CA PHE A 7 -6.97 -3.90 2.93
C PHE A 7 -6.13 -2.64 2.90
N LEU A 8 -5.06 -2.64 3.66
CA LEU A 8 -4.14 -1.52 3.72
C LEU A 8 -2.91 -1.85 2.90
N LEU A 9 -2.71 -1.11 1.84
CA LEU A 9 -1.52 -1.21 1.01
C LEU A 9 -0.51 -0.16 1.49
N ILE A 10 0.66 -0.63 1.88
CA ILE A 10 1.75 0.25 2.32
C ILE A 10 2.89 0.10 1.34
N LEU A 11 3.32 1.22 0.80
CA LEU A 11 4.46 1.27 -0.12
C LEU A 11 5.56 2.09 0.52
N VAL A 12 6.77 1.59 0.48
CA VAL A 12 7.96 2.28 0.97
C VAL A 12 8.84 2.58 -0.23
N LEU A 13 9.14 3.85 -0.43
CA LEU A 13 9.93 4.31 -1.56
C LEU A 13 11.27 4.81 -1.06
N MET A 14 12.34 4.30 -1.63
CA MET A 14 13.70 4.72 -1.27
C MET A 14 14.21 5.69 -2.32
N HIS A 15 14.78 6.79 -1.87
CA HIS A 15 15.30 7.85 -2.73
C HIS A 15 16.83 7.86 -2.74
N THR A 16 17.39 8.55 -3.73
CA THR A 16 18.84 8.60 -3.93
C THR A 16 19.60 9.27 -2.79
N ASP A 17 18.93 10.14 -2.05
CA ASP A 17 19.54 10.81 -0.89
C ASP A 17 19.49 9.97 0.39
N GLY A 18 18.95 8.75 0.31
CA GLY A 18 18.80 7.88 1.46
C GLY A 18 17.51 8.06 2.24
N SER A 19 16.67 8.98 1.82
CA SER A 19 15.38 9.18 2.49
C SER A 19 14.35 8.16 2.01
N PHE A 20 13.28 8.01 2.78
CA PHE A 20 12.17 7.12 2.48
C PHE A 20 10.88 7.90 2.44
N THR A 21 10.01 7.51 1.53
CA THR A 21 8.64 8.01 1.49
C THR A 21 7.70 6.83 1.72
N PHE A 22 6.67 7.05 2.53
CA PHE A 22 5.66 6.03 2.79
C PHE A 22 4.35 6.46 2.16
N GLU A 23 3.76 5.55 1.38
CA GLU A 23 2.43 5.75 0.83
C GLU A 23 1.51 4.70 1.42
N LYS A 24 0.32 5.11 1.83
CA LYS A 24 -0.68 4.22 2.39
C LYS A 24 -1.98 4.41 1.62
N ARG A 25 -2.61 3.30 1.28
CA ARG A 25 -3.90 3.33 0.60
C ARG A 25 -4.81 2.25 1.17
N LEU A 26 -6.06 2.60 1.36
CA LEU A 26 -7.09 1.64 1.71
C LEU A 26 -7.72 1.12 0.43
N VAL A 27 -7.80 -0.20 0.31
CA VAL A 27 -8.33 -0.86 -0.86
C VAL A 27 -9.52 -1.70 -0.46
N ASP A 28 -10.61 -1.55 -1.17
CA ASP A 28 -11.80 -2.36 -0.93
C ASP A 28 -11.73 -3.64 -1.76
N GLY A 29 -12.23 -4.73 -1.21
CA GLY A 29 -12.41 -5.97 -1.93
C GLY A 29 -11.19 -6.85 -2.05
N GLY A 30 -10.04 -6.41 -1.59
CA GLY A 30 -8.83 -7.22 -1.59
C GLY A 30 -7.60 -6.49 -2.09
N CYS A 31 -6.45 -7.09 -1.88
CA CYS A 31 -5.18 -6.54 -2.36
C CYS A 31 -5.10 -6.67 -3.87
N PRO A 32 -4.53 -5.67 -4.56
CA PRO A 32 -4.28 -5.81 -5.99
C PRO A 32 -3.33 -6.99 -6.24
N PRO A 33 -3.41 -7.62 -7.42
CA PRO A 33 -2.46 -8.67 -7.76
C PRO A 33 -1.01 -8.16 -7.66
N PRO A 34 -0.08 -8.96 -7.12
CA PRO A 34 1.31 -8.52 -7.00
C PRO A 34 1.92 -8.06 -8.31
N GLU A 35 1.53 -8.71 -9.40
CA GLU A 35 2.02 -8.38 -10.74
C GLU A 35 1.62 -6.97 -11.15
N LEU A 36 0.40 -6.56 -10.81
CA LEU A 36 -0.08 -5.23 -11.13
C LEU A 36 0.68 -4.16 -10.34
N ILE A 37 0.91 -4.43 -9.06
CA ILE A 37 1.69 -3.54 -8.21
C ILE A 37 3.11 -3.42 -8.76
N LEU A 38 3.71 -4.55 -9.12
CA LEU A 38 5.06 -4.58 -9.67
C LEU A 38 5.15 -3.73 -10.94
N MET A 39 4.21 -3.90 -11.86
CA MET A 39 4.20 -3.14 -13.10
C MET A 39 4.10 -1.64 -12.84
N LEU A 40 3.19 -1.26 -11.94
CA LEU A 40 2.99 0.15 -11.61
C LEU A 40 4.24 0.75 -10.97
N MET A 41 4.82 0.05 -10.01
CA MET A 41 5.98 0.56 -9.30
C MET A 41 7.22 0.60 -10.17
N GLU A 42 7.41 -0.39 -11.05
CA GLU A 42 8.55 -0.38 -11.97
C GLU A 42 8.42 0.75 -12.99
N SER A 43 7.21 1.06 -13.43
CA SER A 43 6.98 2.21 -14.29
C SER A 43 7.36 3.51 -13.60
N ARG A 44 7.00 3.67 -12.34
CA ARG A 44 7.37 4.86 -11.56
C ARG A 44 8.88 4.94 -11.33
N ARG A 45 9.51 3.79 -11.08
CA ARG A 45 10.95 3.73 -10.89
C ARG A 45 11.70 4.16 -12.16
N GLU A 46 11.23 3.74 -13.31
CA GLU A 46 11.81 4.14 -14.60
C GLU A 46 11.70 5.64 -14.84
N LYS A 47 10.65 6.25 -14.30
CA LYS A 47 10.46 7.69 -14.39
C LYS A 47 11.35 8.46 -13.41
N GLY A 48 12.09 7.77 -12.57
CA GLY A 48 13.00 8.40 -11.63
C GLY A 48 12.37 8.87 -10.34
N GLU A 49 11.17 8.41 -9.99
CA GLU A 49 10.50 8.84 -8.77
C GLU A 49 11.18 8.29 -7.51
N PHE A 50 11.85 7.14 -7.63
CA PHE A 50 12.59 6.52 -6.54
C PHE A 50 13.57 5.50 -7.13
N ILE A 51 14.51 5.04 -6.32
CA ILE A 51 15.51 4.06 -6.78
C ILE A 51 15.15 2.63 -6.42
N ASP A 52 14.38 2.45 -5.38
CA ASP A 52 13.93 1.13 -4.94
C ASP A 52 12.62 1.27 -4.18
N TRP A 53 11.93 0.17 -3.99
CA TRP A 53 10.64 0.18 -3.31
C TRP A 53 10.35 -1.16 -2.67
N ASP A 54 9.46 -1.14 -1.69
CA ASP A 54 8.89 -2.34 -1.08
C ASP A 54 7.42 -2.10 -0.87
N GLY A 55 6.64 -3.16 -0.86
CA GLY A 55 5.20 -3.04 -0.70
C GLY A 55 4.62 -4.20 0.09
N ASN A 56 3.64 -3.90 0.91
CA ASN A 56 2.90 -4.89 1.67
C ASN A 56 1.43 -4.52 1.69
N CYS A 57 0.59 -5.54 1.73
CA CYS A 57 -0.83 -5.35 1.79
C CYS A 57 -1.39 -6.21 2.93
N PHE A 58 -2.12 -5.58 3.84
CA PHE A 58 -2.62 -6.24 5.03
C PHE A 58 -4.13 -6.12 5.11
N PRO A 59 -4.81 -7.18 5.55
CA PRO A 59 -6.23 -7.04 5.87
C PRO A 59 -6.39 -6.20 7.13
N VAL A 60 -7.31 -5.26 7.07
CA VAL A 60 -7.64 -4.40 8.20
C VAL A 60 -9.13 -4.55 8.47
N VAL A 61 -9.45 -4.96 9.68
CA VAL A 61 -10.84 -5.12 10.08
C VAL A 61 -11.23 -3.90 10.90
N PHE A 62 -12.17 -3.14 10.36
CA PHE A 62 -12.74 -2.02 11.09
C PHE A 62 -13.94 -2.52 11.86
N LYS A 63 -13.80 -2.64 13.14
CA LYS A 63 -14.93 -2.91 14.01
C LYS A 63 -15.51 -1.58 14.43
N LYS A 64 -16.82 -1.46 14.30
CA LYS A 64 -17.48 -0.33 14.89
C LYS A 64 -17.20 -0.39 16.39
N ALA A 65 -16.45 0.56 16.87
CA ALA A 65 -16.16 0.61 18.30
C ALA A 65 -17.46 0.74 19.04
N SER A 66 -17.77 -0.24 19.86
CA SER A 66 -18.88 -0.07 20.74
C SER A 66 -18.41 0.89 21.82
N THR A 67 -18.82 2.07 21.69
CA THR A 67 -18.58 3.07 22.71
C THR A 67 -19.41 2.70 23.92
N ILE A 68 -18.80 2.61 24.94
CA ILE A 68 -19.49 2.39 26.18
C ILE A 68 -20.08 3.68 26.67
#